data_fcab23eca8c733bb00269aea3d3c6c42
#
_entry.id   fcab23eca8c733bb00269aea3d3c6c42
#
_cell.length_a   1.000
_cell.length_b   1.000
_cell.length_c   1.000
_cell.angle_alpha   90.00
_cell.angle_beta   90.00
_cell.angle_gamma   90.00
#
_symmetry.space_group_name_H-M   'P 1'
#
loop_
_entity.id
_entity.type
_entity.pdbx_description
1 polymer ?
#
loop_
_entity_poly.entity_id
_entity_poly.type
_entity_poly.pdbx_seq_one_letter_code
_entity_poly.pdbx_strand_id
1 'polypeptide(L)'
;IGTINPFEMAFDVGYSRKLSESFSMGVALRYIYSDLSWSDSYAEQRPKGASAFSADISGYLSKYPMIGSSECQWTLGWNISNIGSKVAYNGGNDPAFLPCNLRLGTAFTFPLMDYHTLAISVDFNKLLVPTKPRSSDYLDEHGVEDTEAYNKALQEWKDMSPITGIFKSFYDAPGGFKEELREIMYSIGAEYAYNQQFCRRAGYYHESKYKGNRQYFGFGAGFSLNVVRLDASYIIATAQNSPLDSTLRFTLSFDMEGIKDLIGRRK
;
A
#
# COMPACT_ATOMS: atom_id res chain seq x y z
N ILE A 1 -3.79 -13.68 -34.43
CA ILE A 1 -4.07 -12.93 -33.20
C ILE A 1 -3.62 -13.84 -32.07
N GLY A 2 -2.49 -13.51 -31.43
CA GLY A 2 -1.98 -14.25 -30.27
C GLY A 2 -2.83 -13.97 -29.04
N THR A 3 -3.14 -15.01 -28.24
CA THR A 3 -3.82 -14.87 -26.95
C THR A 3 -2.76 -14.67 -25.88
N ILE A 4 -2.87 -13.60 -25.09
CA ILE A 4 -2.01 -13.33 -23.94
C ILE A 4 -2.76 -13.80 -22.70
N ASN A 5 -2.12 -14.62 -21.89
CA ASN A 5 -2.64 -15.07 -20.60
C ASN A 5 -1.63 -14.65 -19.50
N PRO A 6 -1.61 -13.40 -19.06
CA PRO A 6 -0.75 -12.98 -17.97
C PRO A 6 -1.16 -13.72 -16.68
N PHE A 7 -0.16 -14.18 -15.93
CA PHE A 7 -0.37 -14.89 -14.68
C PHE A 7 0.57 -14.33 -13.61
N GLU A 8 0.02 -13.97 -12.47
CA GLU A 8 0.77 -13.53 -11.31
C GLU A 8 0.32 -14.29 -10.07
N MET A 9 1.28 -14.67 -9.24
CA MET A 9 1.05 -15.38 -7.99
C MET A 9 1.96 -14.83 -6.90
N ALA A 10 1.41 -14.68 -5.69
CA ALA A 10 2.18 -14.41 -4.50
C ALA A 10 1.83 -15.44 -3.41
N PHE A 11 2.87 -15.89 -2.70
CA PHE A 11 2.73 -16.76 -1.54
C PHE A 11 3.36 -16.07 -0.34
N ASP A 12 2.55 -15.85 0.71
CA ASP A 12 2.94 -15.10 1.91
C ASP A 12 2.91 -16.01 3.14
N VAL A 13 3.95 -15.89 3.99
CA VAL A 13 3.99 -16.48 5.32
C VAL A 13 4.29 -15.38 6.32
N GLY A 14 3.38 -15.15 7.27
CA GLY A 14 3.50 -14.11 8.28
C GLY A 14 3.59 -14.66 9.69
N TYR A 15 4.37 -13.97 10.52
CA TYR A 15 4.44 -14.18 11.95
C TYR A 15 4.30 -12.86 12.69
N SER A 16 3.43 -12.82 13.70
CA SER A 16 3.27 -11.65 14.55
C SER A 16 3.30 -12.02 16.02
N ARG A 17 3.82 -11.10 16.84
CA ARG A 17 3.90 -11.30 18.28
C ARG A 17 3.63 -10.01 19.04
N LYS A 18 2.86 -10.13 20.10
CA LYS A 18 2.71 -9.08 21.11
C LYS A 18 3.98 -9.05 21.98
N LEU A 19 4.73 -7.95 21.92
CA LEU A 19 6.00 -7.77 22.63
C LEU A 19 5.80 -7.13 24.01
N SER A 20 4.76 -6.30 24.16
CA SER A 20 4.33 -5.73 25.42
C SER A 20 2.80 -5.60 25.44
N GLU A 21 2.22 -5.12 26.52
CA GLU A 21 0.76 -4.89 26.61
C GLU A 21 0.25 -3.92 25.55
N SER A 22 1.08 -2.95 25.16
CA SER A 22 0.70 -1.90 24.21
C SER A 22 1.34 -2.05 22.83
N PHE A 23 2.34 -2.94 22.65
CA PHE A 23 3.13 -2.98 21.41
C PHE A 23 3.23 -4.39 20.84
N SER A 24 2.98 -4.49 19.54
CA SER A 24 3.10 -5.72 18.74
C SER A 24 3.96 -5.48 17.51
N MET A 25 4.68 -6.50 17.07
CA MET A 25 5.42 -6.50 15.81
C MET A 25 5.03 -7.69 14.95
N GLY A 26 5.19 -7.54 13.65
CA GLY A 26 4.97 -8.58 12.66
C GLY A 26 6.04 -8.55 11.57
N VAL A 27 6.33 -9.72 11.05
CA VAL A 27 7.15 -9.93 9.86
C VAL A 27 6.41 -10.86 8.92
N ALA A 28 6.53 -10.62 7.61
CA ALA A 28 6.04 -11.54 6.60
C ALA A 28 7.13 -11.78 5.55
N LEU A 29 7.18 -12.98 5.01
CA LEU A 29 8.01 -13.35 3.88
C LEU A 29 7.09 -13.64 2.71
N ARG A 30 7.44 -13.13 1.54
CA ARG A 30 6.65 -13.24 0.32
C ARG A 30 7.51 -13.77 -0.81
N TYR A 31 6.99 -14.78 -1.51
CA TYR A 31 7.48 -15.20 -2.82
C TYR A 31 6.52 -14.71 -3.87
N ILE A 32 7.05 -14.06 -4.91
CA ILE A 32 6.29 -13.51 -6.04
C ILE A 32 6.76 -14.22 -7.31
N TYR A 33 5.81 -14.67 -8.12
CA TYR A 33 6.05 -15.14 -9.47
C TYR A 33 5.13 -14.36 -10.41
N SER A 34 5.69 -13.80 -11.48
CA SER A 34 4.96 -13.03 -12.48
C SER A 34 5.36 -13.51 -13.88
N ASP A 35 4.40 -13.96 -14.65
CA ASP A 35 4.55 -14.31 -16.05
C ASP A 35 3.65 -13.38 -16.87
N LEU A 36 4.25 -12.32 -17.36
CA LEU A 36 3.63 -11.35 -18.27
C LEU A 36 3.95 -11.66 -19.72
N SER A 37 4.30 -12.92 -20.02
CA SER A 37 4.78 -13.33 -21.34
C SER A 37 3.77 -12.97 -22.44
N TRP A 38 4.20 -12.04 -23.26
CA TRP A 38 3.54 -11.69 -24.50
C TRP A 38 3.90 -12.75 -25.55
N SER A 39 2.96 -13.56 -25.95
CA SER A 39 3.15 -14.49 -27.05
C SER A 39 2.96 -13.76 -28.38
N ASP A 40 3.97 -13.06 -28.83
CA ASP A 40 4.04 -12.66 -30.23
C ASP A 40 4.48 -13.89 -31.02
N SER A 41 3.66 -14.35 -31.95
CA SER A 41 3.89 -15.58 -32.73
C SER A 41 5.15 -15.50 -33.61
N TYR A 42 5.80 -14.33 -33.66
CA TYR A 42 7.00 -14.05 -34.42
C TYR A 42 8.25 -13.81 -33.57
N ALA A 43 8.14 -13.81 -32.24
CA ALA A 43 9.30 -13.66 -31.38
C ALA A 43 10.06 -14.98 -31.22
N GLU A 44 11.30 -15.04 -31.66
CA GLU A 44 12.18 -16.20 -31.50
C GLU A 44 12.46 -16.58 -30.02
N GLN A 45 12.23 -15.66 -29.09
CA GLN A 45 12.39 -15.91 -27.66
C GLN A 45 11.15 -15.44 -26.91
N ARG A 46 10.47 -16.39 -26.26
CA ARG A 46 9.40 -16.06 -25.29
C ARG A 46 10.02 -15.37 -24.07
N PRO A 47 9.47 -14.22 -23.62
CA PRO A 47 9.87 -13.65 -22.35
C PRO A 47 9.69 -14.71 -21.25
N LYS A 48 10.74 -14.94 -20.46
CA LYS A 48 10.64 -15.83 -19.30
C LYS A 48 9.96 -15.10 -18.17
N GLY A 49 9.09 -15.80 -17.44
CA GLY A 49 8.53 -15.30 -16.19
C GLY A 49 9.62 -14.90 -15.20
N ALA A 50 9.31 -13.98 -14.31
CA ALA A 50 10.20 -13.47 -13.29
C ALA A 50 9.74 -13.88 -11.90
N SER A 51 10.69 -14.10 -11.00
CA SER A 51 10.40 -14.35 -9.60
C SER A 51 11.16 -13.39 -8.69
N ALA A 52 10.57 -13.07 -7.55
CA ALA A 52 11.18 -12.23 -6.54
C ALA A 52 10.82 -12.70 -5.13
N PHE A 53 11.69 -12.37 -4.18
CA PHE A 53 11.44 -12.56 -2.76
C PHE A 53 11.38 -11.20 -2.08
N SER A 54 10.46 -11.04 -1.15
CA SER A 54 10.37 -9.85 -0.32
C SER A 54 10.01 -10.18 1.11
N ALA A 55 10.28 -9.23 2.00
CA ALA A 55 9.88 -9.26 3.39
C ALA A 55 9.10 -7.99 3.73
N ASP A 56 8.15 -8.13 4.63
CA ASP A 56 7.43 -7.01 5.24
C ASP A 56 7.76 -6.97 6.73
N ILE A 57 7.93 -5.77 7.28
CA ILE A 57 8.14 -5.54 8.71
C ILE A 57 7.10 -4.52 9.18
N SER A 58 6.41 -4.83 10.26
CA SER A 58 5.35 -3.98 10.79
C SER A 58 5.41 -3.85 12.29
N GLY A 59 4.88 -2.75 12.81
CA GLY A 59 4.67 -2.52 14.22
C GLY A 59 3.34 -1.83 14.49
N TYR A 60 2.75 -2.14 15.62
CA TYR A 60 1.48 -1.62 16.08
C TYR A 60 1.52 -1.29 17.56
N LEU A 61 1.21 -0.05 17.89
CA LEU A 61 1.08 0.47 19.25
C LEU A 61 -0.39 0.79 19.52
N SER A 62 -0.91 0.36 20.69
CA SER A 62 -2.23 0.74 21.16
C SER A 62 -2.14 1.19 22.61
N LYS A 63 -2.66 2.37 22.92
CA LYS A 63 -2.72 2.95 24.26
C LYS A 63 -4.11 3.50 24.53
N TYR A 64 -4.46 3.59 25.81
CA TYR A 64 -5.77 4.02 26.27
C TYR A 64 -5.64 5.25 27.19
N PRO A 65 -5.33 6.44 26.62
CA PRO A 65 -5.25 7.68 27.40
C PRO A 65 -6.64 8.14 27.86
N MET A 66 -6.69 8.71 29.07
CA MET A 66 -7.87 9.42 29.56
C MET A 66 -7.88 10.82 28.95
N ILE A 67 -8.98 11.18 28.28
CA ILE A 67 -9.23 12.53 27.77
C ILE A 67 -10.52 13.02 28.44
N GLY A 68 -10.37 13.96 29.38
CA GLY A 68 -11.45 14.33 30.27
C GLY A 68 -11.84 13.16 31.17
N SER A 69 -13.10 12.76 31.13
CA SER A 69 -13.65 11.61 31.88
C SER A 69 -13.72 10.33 31.06
N SER A 70 -13.31 10.34 29.80
CA SER A 70 -13.47 9.23 28.88
C SER A 70 -12.13 8.56 28.57
N GLU A 71 -12.10 7.24 28.63
CA GLU A 71 -10.97 6.45 28.15
C GLU A 71 -11.05 6.38 26.62
N CYS A 72 -10.06 6.98 25.95
CA CYS A 72 -9.95 6.96 24.49
C CYS A 72 -8.93 5.91 24.07
N GLN A 73 -9.05 5.38 22.86
CA GLN A 73 -8.03 4.53 22.29
C GLN A 73 -7.18 5.34 21.30
N TRP A 74 -5.86 5.35 21.51
CA TRP A 74 -4.89 5.85 20.56
C TRP A 74 -4.08 4.71 19.95
N THR A 75 -4.01 4.66 18.64
CA THR A 75 -3.23 3.66 17.91
C THR A 75 -2.23 4.32 16.98
N LEU A 76 -1.05 3.71 16.87
CA LEU A 76 -0.01 4.06 15.91
C LEU A 76 0.44 2.78 15.21
N GLY A 77 0.40 2.76 13.91
CA GLY A 77 0.86 1.66 13.08
C GLY A 77 1.94 2.11 12.09
N TRP A 78 2.88 1.24 11.80
CA TRP A 78 3.82 1.42 10.72
C TRP A 78 4.07 0.09 10.00
N ASN A 79 4.35 0.18 8.71
CA ASN A 79 4.69 -0.98 7.89
C ASN A 79 5.68 -0.56 6.80
N ILE A 80 6.74 -1.35 6.62
CA ILE A 80 7.59 -1.31 5.44
C ILE A 80 7.36 -2.62 4.72
N SER A 81 6.73 -2.56 3.56
CA SER A 81 6.38 -3.73 2.76
C SER A 81 7.24 -3.85 1.51
N ASN A 82 7.39 -5.09 1.03
CA ASN A 82 8.15 -5.43 -0.17
C ASN A 82 9.62 -5.03 -0.13
N ILE A 83 10.27 -5.16 1.02
CA ILE A 83 11.74 -5.09 1.13
C ILE A 83 12.29 -6.35 0.46
N GLY A 84 12.80 -6.26 -0.77
CA GLY A 84 13.11 -7.50 -1.47
C GLY A 84 14.02 -7.35 -2.69
N SER A 85 14.18 -8.45 -3.40
CA SER A 85 14.95 -8.52 -4.63
C SER A 85 14.31 -7.70 -5.74
N LYS A 86 15.09 -7.36 -6.77
CA LYS A 86 14.52 -6.84 -8.01
C LYS A 86 13.79 -7.96 -8.76
N VAL A 87 12.79 -7.57 -9.52
CA VAL A 87 12.13 -8.42 -10.53
C VAL A 87 12.85 -8.23 -11.85
N ALA A 88 13.29 -9.30 -12.47
CA ALA A 88 13.94 -9.24 -13.77
C ALA A 88 13.28 -10.22 -14.73
N TYR A 89 12.66 -9.68 -15.76
CA TYR A 89 12.13 -10.46 -16.88
C TYR A 89 13.25 -10.72 -17.89
N ASN A 90 13.04 -11.61 -18.83
CA ASN A 90 13.97 -11.89 -19.94
C ASN A 90 15.41 -12.28 -19.53
N GLY A 91 15.54 -13.04 -18.43
CA GLY A 91 16.83 -13.54 -17.98
C GLY A 91 17.74 -12.51 -17.31
N GLY A 92 17.16 -11.41 -16.81
CA GLY A 92 17.88 -10.43 -15.98
C GLY A 92 18.29 -9.14 -16.69
N ASN A 93 17.93 -8.95 -17.96
CA ASN A 93 18.41 -7.81 -18.73
C ASN A 93 17.79 -6.45 -18.37
N ASP A 94 16.62 -6.43 -17.69
CA ASP A 94 15.98 -5.19 -17.29
C ASP A 94 15.38 -5.33 -15.87
N PRO A 95 16.23 -5.26 -14.82
CA PRO A 95 15.78 -5.41 -13.46
C PRO A 95 14.98 -4.19 -13.01
N ALA A 96 13.81 -4.44 -12.39
CA ALA A 96 12.97 -3.42 -11.78
C ALA A 96 12.90 -3.61 -10.26
N PHE A 97 12.89 -2.53 -9.51
CA PHE A 97 12.66 -2.59 -8.07
C PHE A 97 11.24 -3.04 -7.77
N LEU A 98 11.08 -3.89 -6.76
CA LEU A 98 9.77 -4.12 -6.17
C LEU A 98 9.22 -2.80 -5.58
N PRO A 99 7.90 -2.59 -5.58
CA PRO A 99 7.28 -1.40 -5.01
C PRO A 99 7.34 -1.45 -3.47
N CYS A 100 8.56 -1.26 -2.93
CA CYS A 100 8.74 -1.12 -1.49
C CYS A 100 7.99 0.12 -1.01
N ASN A 101 7.20 -0.02 0.05
CA ASN A 101 6.34 1.06 0.53
C ASN A 101 6.43 1.22 2.04
N LEU A 102 6.64 2.45 2.49
CA LEU A 102 6.51 2.85 3.89
C LEU A 102 5.11 3.39 4.12
N ARG A 103 4.43 2.82 5.12
CA ARG A 103 3.14 3.32 5.61
C ARG A 103 3.25 3.65 7.09
N LEU A 104 2.79 4.84 7.46
CA LEU A 104 2.65 5.31 8.84
C LEU A 104 1.21 5.73 9.04
N GLY A 105 0.55 5.23 10.09
CA GLY A 105 -0.83 5.57 10.37
C GLY A 105 -1.09 5.76 11.85
N THR A 106 -1.97 6.67 12.19
CA THR A 106 -2.44 6.89 13.55
C THR A 106 -3.95 7.05 13.58
N ALA A 107 -4.58 6.58 14.64
CA ALA A 107 -6.01 6.79 14.85
C ALA A 107 -6.32 7.05 16.34
N PHE A 108 -7.33 7.89 16.54
CA PHE A 108 -7.96 8.11 17.84
C PHE A 108 -9.42 7.67 17.77
N THR A 109 -9.82 6.86 18.74
CA THR A 109 -11.21 6.43 18.94
C THR A 109 -11.73 7.02 20.23
N PHE A 110 -12.80 7.80 20.12
CA PHE A 110 -13.47 8.49 21.22
C PHE A 110 -14.81 7.81 21.51
N PRO A 111 -15.07 7.36 22.73
CA PRO A 111 -16.43 7.02 23.17
C PRO A 111 -17.20 8.34 23.34
N LEU A 112 -18.27 8.53 22.56
CA LEU A 112 -19.12 9.74 22.66
C LEU A 112 -20.21 9.57 23.71
N MET A 113 -20.83 8.40 23.76
CA MET A 113 -21.89 7.99 24.69
C MET A 113 -21.84 6.45 24.80
N ASP A 114 -22.68 5.84 25.63
CA ASP A 114 -22.63 4.41 25.98
C ASP A 114 -22.50 3.45 24.79
N TYR A 115 -23.10 3.77 23.63
CA TYR A 115 -23.08 2.92 22.43
C TYR A 115 -22.48 3.60 21.21
N HIS A 116 -21.95 4.81 21.35
CA HIS A 116 -21.50 5.63 20.24
C HIS A 116 -19.99 5.82 20.29
N THR A 117 -19.31 5.51 19.22
CA THR A 117 -17.88 5.76 19.09
C THR A 117 -17.58 6.55 17.80
N LEU A 118 -16.59 7.44 17.88
CA LEU A 118 -16.03 8.16 16.74
C LEU A 118 -14.54 7.86 16.66
N ALA A 119 -14.11 7.30 15.55
CA ALA A 119 -12.69 7.14 15.24
C ALA A 119 -12.27 8.12 14.14
N ILE A 120 -11.12 8.74 14.31
CA ILE A 120 -10.46 9.60 13.32
C ILE A 120 -9.10 9.00 13.03
N SER A 121 -8.75 8.83 11.77
CA SER A 121 -7.48 8.25 11.33
C SER A 121 -6.79 9.12 10.29
N VAL A 122 -5.46 9.09 10.32
CA VAL A 122 -4.59 9.68 9.30
C VAL A 122 -3.51 8.69 8.94
N ASP A 123 -3.30 8.47 7.65
CA ASP A 123 -2.23 7.61 7.13
C ASP A 123 -1.37 8.37 6.13
N PHE A 124 -0.07 8.10 6.16
CA PHE A 124 0.92 8.56 5.21
C PHE A 124 1.57 7.36 4.54
N ASN A 125 1.73 7.45 3.23
CA ASN A 125 2.40 6.43 2.43
C ASN A 125 3.48 7.09 1.58
N LYS A 126 4.65 6.45 1.50
CA LYS A 126 5.71 6.83 0.57
C LYS A 126 6.28 5.57 -0.09
N LEU A 127 6.38 5.61 -1.40
CA LEU A 127 7.04 4.57 -2.17
C LEU A 127 8.55 4.71 -1.99
N LEU A 128 9.20 3.66 -1.48
CA LEU A 128 10.63 3.59 -1.22
C LEU A 128 11.36 2.96 -2.41
N VAL A 129 11.18 3.54 -3.59
CA VAL A 129 11.81 3.11 -4.84
C VAL A 129 12.59 4.29 -5.40
N PRO A 130 13.89 4.10 -5.75
CA PRO A 130 14.69 5.20 -6.24
C PRO A 130 14.16 5.68 -7.60
N THR A 131 14.19 7.00 -7.80
CA THR A 131 13.73 7.65 -9.02
C THR A 131 14.54 7.13 -10.20
N LYS A 132 13.85 6.62 -11.23
CA LYS A 132 14.50 6.15 -12.46
C LYS A 132 14.99 7.37 -13.25
N PRO A 133 16.26 7.40 -13.68
CA PRO A 133 16.78 8.46 -14.53
C PRO A 133 15.95 8.64 -15.80
N ARG A 134 15.74 9.87 -16.23
CA ARG A 134 15.10 10.23 -17.51
C ARG A 134 16.12 10.93 -18.38
N SER A 135 16.07 10.72 -19.70
CA SER A 135 16.99 11.40 -20.63
C SER A 135 16.90 12.94 -20.53
N SER A 136 15.69 13.45 -20.30
CA SER A 136 15.43 14.88 -20.12
C SER A 136 16.13 15.53 -18.91
N ASP A 137 16.62 14.74 -17.96
CA ASP A 137 17.29 15.23 -16.76
C ASP A 137 18.81 15.37 -16.96
N TYR A 138 19.31 14.90 -18.11
CA TYR A 138 20.73 14.91 -18.50
C TYR A 138 20.90 15.68 -19.81
N LEU A 139 21.17 16.98 -19.67
CA LEU A 139 21.39 17.88 -20.80
C LEU A 139 22.84 18.35 -20.80
N ASP A 140 23.41 18.51 -22.01
CA ASP A 140 24.72 19.12 -22.18
C ASP A 140 24.68 20.65 -22.01
N GLU A 141 25.83 21.33 -22.16
CA GLU A 141 25.95 22.79 -22.05
C GLU A 141 25.09 23.54 -23.08
N HIS A 142 24.64 22.87 -24.14
CA HIS A 142 23.82 23.41 -25.21
C HIS A 142 22.33 23.04 -25.07
N GLY A 143 21.95 22.34 -23.99
CA GLY A 143 20.58 21.90 -23.74
C GLY A 143 20.16 20.69 -24.59
N VAL A 144 21.12 19.96 -25.18
CA VAL A 144 20.90 18.71 -25.92
C VAL A 144 21.04 17.51 -24.95
N GLU A 145 20.27 16.45 -25.14
CA GLU A 145 20.35 15.26 -24.32
C GLU A 145 21.74 14.60 -24.35
N ASP A 146 22.40 14.53 -23.17
CA ASP A 146 23.67 13.82 -22.99
C ASP A 146 23.38 12.32 -22.79
N THR A 147 23.44 11.61 -23.92
CA THR A 147 23.19 10.17 -23.97
C THR A 147 24.19 9.36 -23.14
N GLU A 148 25.44 9.81 -23.03
CA GLU A 148 26.48 9.08 -22.27
C GLU A 148 26.24 9.22 -20.77
N ALA A 149 25.99 10.44 -20.29
CA ALA A 149 25.65 10.70 -18.89
C ALA A 149 24.36 9.98 -18.48
N TYR A 150 23.34 10.00 -19.32
CA TYR A 150 22.09 9.25 -19.09
C TYR A 150 22.32 7.74 -19.00
N ASN A 151 23.04 7.14 -19.94
CA ASN A 151 23.29 5.70 -19.94
C ASN A 151 24.10 5.27 -18.71
N LYS A 152 25.07 6.07 -18.27
CA LYS A 152 25.82 5.84 -17.05
C LYS A 152 24.90 5.86 -15.82
N ALA A 153 24.07 6.88 -15.69
CA ALA A 153 23.12 6.99 -14.58
C ALA A 153 22.09 5.84 -14.57
N LEU A 154 21.62 5.44 -15.74
CA LEU A 154 20.71 4.30 -15.90
C LEU A 154 21.38 2.99 -15.48
N GLN A 155 22.65 2.79 -15.83
CA GLN A 155 23.39 1.60 -15.42
C GLN A 155 23.61 1.59 -13.89
N GLU A 156 24.01 2.71 -13.30
CA GLU A 156 24.14 2.87 -11.84
C GLU A 156 22.81 2.56 -11.13
N TRP A 157 21.68 2.99 -11.69
CA TRP A 157 20.35 2.68 -11.17
C TRP A 157 20.03 1.18 -11.28
N LYS A 158 20.38 0.54 -12.41
CA LYS A 158 20.21 -0.90 -12.62
C LYS A 158 21.07 -1.74 -11.69
N ASP A 159 22.28 -1.30 -11.35
CA ASP A 159 23.23 -2.02 -10.50
C ASP A 159 23.00 -1.75 -9.00
N MET A 160 22.20 -0.72 -8.67
CA MET A 160 21.94 -0.33 -7.29
C MET A 160 21.25 -1.46 -6.51
N SER A 161 21.72 -1.73 -5.29
CA SER A 161 21.07 -2.72 -4.42
C SER A 161 19.67 -2.23 -3.96
N PRO A 162 18.70 -3.14 -3.72
CA PRO A 162 17.38 -2.77 -3.21
C PRO A 162 17.45 -1.95 -1.91
N ILE A 163 18.32 -2.33 -0.98
CA ILE A 163 18.50 -1.63 0.30
C ILE A 163 19.01 -0.20 0.07
N THR A 164 20.03 -0.03 -0.78
CA THR A 164 20.52 1.31 -1.15
C THR A 164 19.42 2.14 -1.80
N GLY A 165 18.61 1.53 -2.67
CA GLY A 165 17.46 2.19 -3.31
C GLY A 165 16.44 2.71 -2.30
N ILE A 166 16.12 1.92 -1.26
CA ILE A 166 15.22 2.35 -0.17
C ILE A 166 15.71 3.63 0.49
N PHE A 167 16.99 3.70 0.87
CA PHE A 167 17.54 4.91 1.51
C PHE A 167 17.63 6.08 0.52
N LYS A 168 18.03 5.83 -0.72
CA LYS A 168 18.16 6.87 -1.74
C LYS A 168 16.81 7.53 -2.07
N SER A 169 15.70 6.79 -2.03
CA SER A 169 14.35 7.28 -2.32
C SER A 169 13.85 8.42 -1.40
N PHE A 170 14.59 8.77 -0.36
CA PHE A 170 14.24 9.90 0.50
C PHE A 170 14.82 11.26 0.06
N TYR A 171 15.75 11.25 -0.92
CA TYR A 171 16.45 12.47 -1.32
C TYR A 171 16.90 12.49 -2.80
N ASP A 172 16.32 11.64 -3.64
CA ASP A 172 16.76 11.47 -5.03
C ASP A 172 15.82 12.11 -6.06
N ALA A 173 14.78 12.79 -5.62
CA ALA A 173 13.88 13.49 -6.53
C ALA A 173 14.60 14.65 -7.25
N PRO A 174 14.56 14.75 -8.60
CA PRO A 174 15.25 15.77 -9.38
C PRO A 174 14.87 17.20 -8.98
N GLY A 175 13.63 17.43 -8.57
CA GLY A 175 13.13 18.73 -8.08
C GLY A 175 13.44 19.01 -6.62
N GLY A 176 14.29 18.19 -5.96
CA GLY A 176 14.71 18.33 -4.58
C GLY A 176 13.59 18.12 -3.55
N PHE A 177 13.76 18.65 -2.35
CA PHE A 177 12.87 18.41 -1.20
C PHE A 177 11.38 18.69 -1.48
N LYS A 178 11.07 19.68 -2.31
CA LYS A 178 9.68 20.00 -2.66
C LYS A 178 9.03 18.89 -3.50
N GLU A 179 9.80 18.22 -4.33
CA GLU A 179 9.32 17.08 -5.11
C GLU A 179 9.20 15.84 -4.22
N GLU A 180 10.14 15.61 -3.31
CA GLU A 180 10.07 14.54 -2.30
C GLU A 180 8.77 14.62 -1.48
N LEU A 181 8.36 15.82 -1.05
CA LEU A 181 7.09 16.01 -0.34
C LEU A 181 5.87 15.67 -1.21
N ARG A 182 5.96 15.80 -2.53
CA ARG A 182 4.88 15.44 -3.45
C ARG A 182 4.76 13.93 -3.67
N GLU A 183 5.75 13.15 -3.28
CA GLU A 183 5.72 11.69 -3.32
C GLU A 183 4.97 11.08 -2.13
N ILE A 184 4.72 11.88 -1.10
CA ILE A 184 3.95 11.44 0.05
C ILE A 184 2.46 11.46 -0.31
N MET A 185 1.85 10.29 -0.27
CA MET A 185 0.41 10.11 -0.35
C MET A 185 -0.15 10.15 1.07
N TYR A 186 -1.31 10.75 1.26
CA TYR A 186 -1.97 10.77 2.57
C TYR A 186 -3.46 10.48 2.46
N SER A 187 -4.00 9.92 3.53
CA SER A 187 -5.42 9.74 3.69
C SER A 187 -5.87 10.18 5.08
N ILE A 188 -7.06 10.73 5.14
CA ILE A 188 -7.74 11.05 6.39
C ILE A 188 -9.12 10.38 6.35
N GLY A 189 -9.52 9.78 7.47
CA GLY A 189 -10.78 9.08 7.57
C GLY A 189 -11.45 9.30 8.92
N ALA A 190 -12.76 9.17 8.90
CA ALA A 190 -13.59 9.14 10.11
C ALA A 190 -14.56 7.97 10.04
N GLU A 191 -14.72 7.26 11.14
CA GLU A 191 -15.71 6.22 11.33
C GLU A 191 -16.56 6.56 12.56
N TYR A 192 -17.86 6.58 12.37
CA TYR A 192 -18.83 6.62 13.44
C TYR A 192 -19.48 5.24 13.56
N ALA A 193 -19.45 4.66 14.77
CA ALA A 193 -20.08 3.38 15.03
C ALA A 193 -21.13 3.48 16.14
N TYR A 194 -22.23 2.77 15.94
CA TYR A 194 -23.29 2.61 16.92
C TYR A 194 -23.38 1.15 17.36
N ASN A 195 -23.25 0.92 18.67
CA ASN A 195 -23.31 -0.40 19.31
C ASN A 195 -22.39 -1.44 18.64
N GLN A 196 -21.29 -0.99 18.01
CA GLN A 196 -20.39 -1.84 17.22
C GLN A 196 -21.10 -2.64 16.09
N GLN A 197 -22.37 -2.41 15.87
CA GLN A 197 -23.19 -3.08 14.86
C GLN A 197 -23.34 -2.26 13.58
N PHE A 198 -23.59 -0.97 13.69
CA PHE A 198 -23.70 -0.08 12.54
C PHE A 198 -22.48 0.84 12.50
N CYS A 199 -21.86 0.98 11.35
CA CYS A 199 -20.81 1.96 11.15
C CYS A 199 -21.05 2.77 9.87
N ARG A 200 -20.65 4.05 9.91
CA ARG A 200 -20.57 4.95 8.77
C ARG A 200 -19.17 5.47 8.65
N ARG A 201 -18.68 5.52 7.45
CA ARG A 201 -17.31 5.93 7.16
C ARG A 201 -17.30 7.00 6.11
N ALA A 202 -16.41 7.97 6.28
CA ALA A 202 -16.07 8.93 5.26
C ALA A 202 -14.55 9.15 5.29
N GLY A 203 -13.95 9.34 4.12
CA GLY A 203 -12.52 9.58 4.04
C GLY A 203 -12.14 10.27 2.75
N TYR A 204 -10.95 10.82 2.74
CA TYR A 204 -10.31 11.42 1.59
C TYR A 204 -8.91 10.86 1.41
N TYR A 205 -8.58 10.52 0.18
CA TYR A 205 -7.25 10.08 -0.24
C TYR A 205 -6.65 11.09 -1.22
N HIS A 206 -5.38 11.41 -1.00
CA HIS A 206 -4.64 12.36 -1.82
C HIS A 206 -3.32 11.80 -2.31
N GLU A 207 -3.12 11.90 -3.60
CA GLU A 207 -1.85 11.71 -4.29
C GLU A 207 -1.59 12.91 -5.21
N SER A 208 -0.33 13.35 -5.26
CA SER A 208 0.05 14.53 -6.05
C SER A 208 -0.29 14.36 -7.53
N LYS A 209 -0.76 15.43 -8.16
CA LYS A 209 -1.05 15.50 -9.61
C LYS A 209 0.14 15.10 -10.49
N TYR A 210 1.35 15.27 -9.97
CA TYR A 210 2.59 14.97 -10.70
C TYR A 210 3.11 13.54 -10.47
N LYS A 211 2.51 12.79 -9.53
CA LYS A 211 3.00 11.47 -9.09
C LYS A 211 1.91 10.37 -9.11
N GLY A 212 0.87 10.52 -9.96
CA GLY A 212 -0.18 9.52 -10.13
C GLY A 212 -1.59 10.09 -10.11
N ASN A 213 -1.81 11.27 -9.48
CA ASN A 213 -3.07 12.03 -9.51
C ASN A 213 -4.30 11.26 -9.01
N ARG A 214 -4.14 10.33 -8.08
CA ARG A 214 -5.26 9.63 -7.47
C ARG A 214 -5.79 10.44 -6.29
N GLN A 215 -6.95 11.06 -6.48
CA GLN A 215 -7.62 11.84 -5.45
C GLN A 215 -9.08 11.46 -5.44
N TYR A 216 -9.60 11.05 -4.29
CA TYR A 216 -10.99 10.63 -4.18
C TYR A 216 -11.55 10.76 -2.77
N PHE A 217 -12.84 10.93 -2.69
CA PHE A 217 -13.61 10.73 -1.46
C PHE A 217 -14.16 9.31 -1.44
N GLY A 218 -14.11 8.69 -0.25
CA GLY A 218 -14.70 7.38 0.01
C GLY A 218 -15.81 7.51 1.06
N PHE A 219 -16.94 6.89 0.81
CA PHE A 219 -18.05 6.78 1.76
C PHE A 219 -18.35 5.31 1.98
N GLY A 220 -18.69 4.93 3.21
CA GLY A 220 -18.99 3.55 3.52
C GLY A 220 -20.02 3.42 4.62
N ALA A 221 -20.71 2.29 4.60
CA ALA A 221 -21.59 1.84 5.68
C ALA A 221 -21.33 0.36 5.94
N GLY A 222 -21.41 -0.05 7.20
CA GLY A 222 -21.23 -1.42 7.61
C GLY A 222 -22.29 -1.84 8.62
N PHE A 223 -22.66 -3.10 8.55
CA PHE A 223 -23.57 -3.73 9.48
C PHE A 223 -22.99 -5.06 9.93
N SER A 224 -22.91 -5.23 11.27
CA SER A 224 -22.42 -6.46 11.90
C SER A 224 -23.54 -7.12 12.68
N LEU A 225 -23.82 -8.37 12.37
CA LEU A 225 -24.81 -9.17 13.08
C LEU A 225 -24.18 -10.48 13.52
N ASN A 226 -23.97 -10.65 14.82
CA ASN A 226 -23.32 -11.82 15.41
C ASN A 226 -21.98 -12.15 14.73
N VAL A 227 -21.99 -13.16 13.86
CA VAL A 227 -20.81 -13.71 13.17
C VAL A 227 -20.67 -13.23 11.71
N VAL A 228 -21.58 -12.39 11.24
CA VAL A 228 -21.61 -11.91 9.85
C VAL A 228 -21.48 -10.39 9.84
N ARG A 229 -20.61 -9.87 8.99
CA ARG A 229 -20.47 -8.44 8.73
C ARG A 229 -20.60 -8.16 7.23
N LEU A 230 -21.46 -7.21 6.91
CA LEU A 230 -21.65 -6.67 5.56
C LEU A 230 -21.18 -5.23 5.53
N ASP A 231 -20.25 -4.92 4.64
CA ASP A 231 -19.79 -3.56 4.38
C ASP A 231 -20.09 -3.18 2.92
N ALA A 232 -20.54 -1.94 2.71
CA ALA A 232 -20.68 -1.32 1.42
C ALA A 232 -19.85 -0.05 1.38
N SER A 233 -19.16 0.22 0.27
CA SER A 233 -18.40 1.46 0.09
C SER A 233 -18.52 1.98 -1.33
N TYR A 234 -18.48 3.31 -1.45
CA TYR A 234 -18.58 4.04 -2.71
C TYR A 234 -17.44 5.05 -2.81
N ILE A 235 -16.79 5.13 -3.97
CA ILE A 235 -15.68 6.03 -4.26
C ILE A 235 -16.12 7.06 -5.28
N ILE A 236 -15.85 8.33 -5.00
CA ILE A 236 -16.03 9.47 -5.89
C ILE A 236 -14.65 10.07 -6.17
N ALA A 237 -14.14 9.89 -7.37
CA ALA A 237 -12.88 10.48 -7.77
C ALA A 237 -13.02 11.98 -8.03
N THR A 238 -12.03 12.76 -7.60
CA THR A 238 -11.96 14.20 -7.89
C THR A 238 -11.05 14.48 -9.10
N ALA A 239 -10.21 13.52 -9.46
CA ALA A 239 -9.36 13.61 -10.64
C ALA A 239 -10.13 13.19 -11.90
N GLN A 240 -9.98 13.95 -12.99
CA GLN A 240 -10.61 13.62 -14.27
C GLN A 240 -10.09 12.26 -14.81
N ASN A 241 -10.99 11.47 -15.39
CA ASN A 241 -10.69 10.17 -16.00
C ASN A 241 -10.04 9.14 -15.05
N SER A 242 -10.36 9.20 -13.78
CA SER A 242 -9.89 8.21 -12.81
C SER A 242 -10.61 6.87 -13.02
N PRO A 243 -9.90 5.75 -13.17
CA PRO A 243 -10.52 4.42 -13.26
C PRO A 243 -11.20 3.97 -11.97
N LEU A 244 -10.96 4.69 -10.86
CA LEU A 244 -11.59 4.44 -9.56
C LEU A 244 -12.92 5.17 -9.37
N ASP A 245 -13.27 6.08 -10.30
CA ASP A 245 -14.51 6.84 -10.16
C ASP A 245 -15.75 5.94 -10.21
N SER A 246 -16.73 6.31 -9.41
CA SER A 246 -18.01 5.59 -9.32
C SER A 246 -17.87 4.09 -8.95
N THR A 247 -16.80 3.73 -8.24
CA THR A 247 -16.59 2.34 -7.80
C THR A 247 -17.44 2.03 -6.59
N LEU A 248 -18.31 1.02 -6.71
CA LEU A 248 -19.11 0.46 -5.62
C LEU A 248 -18.50 -0.90 -5.22
N ARG A 249 -18.25 -1.10 -3.92
CA ARG A 249 -17.72 -2.35 -3.37
C ARG A 249 -18.60 -2.87 -2.26
N PHE A 250 -18.87 -4.18 -2.29
CA PHE A 250 -19.49 -4.92 -1.20
C PHE A 250 -18.51 -5.93 -0.64
N THR A 251 -18.48 -6.04 0.68
CA THR A 251 -17.64 -7.02 1.39
C THR A 251 -18.50 -7.78 2.40
N LEU A 252 -18.44 -9.10 2.35
CA LEU A 252 -19.06 -9.99 3.31
C LEU A 252 -17.96 -10.69 4.11
N SER A 253 -18.00 -10.56 5.43
CA SER A 253 -17.02 -11.15 6.34
C SER A 253 -17.69 -12.06 7.35
N PHE A 254 -16.99 -13.12 7.76
CA PHE A 254 -17.46 -14.10 8.73
C PHE A 254 -16.48 -14.20 9.90
N ASP A 255 -17.00 -14.15 11.13
CA ASP A 255 -16.24 -14.45 12.33
C ASP A 255 -16.22 -15.97 12.58
N MET A 256 -15.07 -16.59 12.27
CA MET A 256 -14.91 -18.04 12.39
C MET A 256 -14.88 -18.53 13.83
N GLU A 257 -14.42 -17.71 14.78
CA GLU A 257 -14.44 -18.05 16.20
C GLU A 257 -15.86 -18.03 16.74
N GLY A 258 -16.61 -16.97 16.44
CA GLY A 258 -18.03 -16.88 16.79
C GLY A 258 -18.88 -18.00 16.18
N ILE A 259 -18.55 -18.42 14.94
CA ILE A 259 -19.23 -19.59 14.30
C ILE A 259 -18.96 -20.88 15.09
N LYS A 260 -17.71 -21.13 15.49
CA LYS A 260 -17.35 -22.29 16.32
C LYS A 260 -18.11 -22.32 17.63
N ASP A 261 -18.22 -21.17 18.29
CA ASP A 261 -18.94 -21.01 19.56
C ASP A 261 -20.45 -21.28 19.39
N LEU A 262 -21.03 -20.81 18.29
CA LEU A 262 -22.44 -21.07 17.97
C LEU A 262 -22.72 -22.57 17.72
N ILE A 263 -21.78 -23.26 17.06
CA ILE A 263 -21.90 -24.72 16.79
C ILE A 263 -21.65 -25.51 18.09
N GLY A 264 -20.67 -25.08 18.91
CA GLY A 264 -20.34 -25.74 20.17
C GLY A 264 -21.43 -25.65 21.25
N ARG A 265 -22.22 -24.58 21.26
CA ARG A 265 -23.37 -24.38 22.18
C ARG A 265 -24.59 -25.25 21.85
N ARG A 266 -24.61 -25.89 20.67
CA ARG A 266 -25.69 -26.82 20.25
C ARG A 266 -25.44 -28.28 20.65
N LYS A 267 -24.34 -28.57 21.35
CA LYS A 267 -24.08 -29.85 22.00
C LYS A 267 -24.26 -29.69 23.48
#